data_d2d5e08a674269fbddef2451f241dca1
#
_entry.id   d2d5e08a674269fbddef2451f241dca1
#
_cell.length_a   1.000
_cell.length_b   1.000
_cell.length_c   1.000
_cell.angle_alpha   90.00
_cell.angle_beta   90.00
_cell.angle_gamma   90.00
#
_symmetry.space_group_name_H-M   'P 1'
#
loop_
_entity.id
_entity.type
_entity.pdbx_description
1 polymer ?
#
loop_
_entity_poly.entity_id
_entity_poly.type
_entity_poly.pdbx_seq_one_letter_code
_entity_poly.pdbx_strand_id
1 'polypeptide(L)'
;MACGIYDVWLSLCMYPGRSCHRRLFEIFGSAYDVYSADSAAVEAAGLPAGVASRINGKSLDRAVAIMDYCTRAGVAIVTEGCAGYPKRLVDIADPPYLLYIRGRMPDIDSCVSVSVVGTRSMSEYGKRTAYKISYELSAAGVVIVSGMALGIDSVAACAALDAGGTTVAV
;
A
#
# COMPACT_ATOMS: atom_id res chain seq x y z
N MET A 1 -16.53 -3.55 4.15
CA MET A 1 -17.21 -2.59 3.25
C MET A 1 -16.32 -2.42 2.01
N ALA A 2 -16.89 -2.14 0.84
CA ALA A 2 -16.07 -1.83 -0.33
C ALA A 2 -15.52 -0.40 -0.21
N CYS A 3 -14.28 -0.18 -0.67
CA CYS A 3 -13.66 1.15 -0.71
C CYS A 3 -14.48 2.09 -1.60
N GLY A 4 -14.84 3.24 -1.07
CA GLY A 4 -15.61 4.27 -1.77
C GLY A 4 -14.76 5.44 -2.25
N ILE A 5 -15.38 6.36 -2.98
CA ILE A 5 -14.71 7.56 -3.51
C ILE A 5 -14.11 8.43 -2.39
N TYR A 6 -14.77 8.49 -1.24
CA TYR A 6 -14.31 9.27 -0.09
C TYR A 6 -13.06 8.69 0.54
N ASP A 7 -12.88 7.35 0.49
CA ASP A 7 -11.67 6.70 0.97
C ASP A 7 -10.46 7.07 0.10
N VAL A 8 -10.66 7.04 -1.23
CA VAL A 8 -9.63 7.46 -2.19
C VAL A 8 -9.30 8.94 -2.00
N TRP A 9 -10.33 9.80 -1.90
CA TRP A 9 -10.14 11.22 -1.65
C TRP A 9 -9.37 11.48 -0.34
N LEU A 10 -9.75 10.81 0.76
CA LEU A 10 -9.09 10.99 2.05
C LEU A 10 -7.62 10.57 1.97
N SER A 11 -7.33 9.47 1.28
CA SER A 11 -5.93 9.02 1.09
C SER A 11 -5.07 10.07 0.37
N LEU A 12 -5.66 10.84 -0.54
CA LEU A 12 -4.99 11.92 -1.25
C LEU A 12 -4.77 13.18 -0.38
N CYS A 13 -5.59 13.35 0.66
CA CYS A 13 -5.44 14.46 1.61
C CYS A 13 -4.28 14.23 2.59
N MET A 14 -3.91 12.98 2.84
CA MET A 14 -2.83 12.60 3.75
C MET A 14 -1.47 12.59 3.04
N TYR A 15 -0.39 12.65 3.83
CA TYR A 15 0.97 12.46 3.33
C TYR A 15 1.39 11.00 3.47
N PRO A 16 2.14 10.44 2.51
CA PRO A 16 2.81 9.15 2.71
C PRO A 16 3.71 9.20 3.97
N GLY A 17 3.64 8.17 4.81
CA GLY A 17 4.41 8.08 6.03
C GLY A 17 3.95 9.03 7.15
N ARG A 18 2.75 9.59 7.04
CA ARG A 18 2.08 10.39 8.08
C ARG A 18 0.57 10.19 8.01
N SER A 19 0.18 8.94 8.18
CA SER A 19 -1.24 8.60 8.16
C SER A 19 -1.93 9.12 9.41
N CYS A 20 -3.00 9.87 9.25
CA CYS A 20 -3.81 10.36 10.35
C CYS A 20 -5.26 9.87 10.29
N HIS A 21 -5.53 8.88 9.43
CA HIS A 21 -6.89 8.37 9.22
C HIS A 21 -7.51 7.81 10.51
N ARG A 22 -6.75 7.09 11.34
CA ARG A 22 -7.25 6.54 12.61
C ARG A 22 -7.76 7.65 13.50
N ARG A 23 -6.97 8.72 13.68
CA ARG A 23 -7.39 9.90 14.47
C ARG A 23 -8.62 10.59 13.86
N LEU A 24 -8.66 10.70 12.53
CA LEU A 24 -9.82 11.27 11.85
C LEU A 24 -11.07 10.42 12.07
N PHE A 25 -10.95 9.10 12.06
CA PHE A 25 -12.09 8.22 12.30
C PHE A 25 -12.53 8.16 13.76
N GLU A 26 -11.61 8.35 14.70
CA GLU A 26 -11.97 8.54 16.12
C GLU A 26 -12.81 9.81 16.32
N ILE A 27 -12.56 10.88 15.56
CA ILE A 27 -13.26 12.16 15.69
C ILE A 27 -14.55 12.18 14.87
N PHE A 28 -14.50 11.75 13.61
CA PHE A 28 -15.58 11.92 12.64
C PHE A 28 -16.33 10.63 12.29
N GLY A 29 -15.73 9.46 12.47
CA GLY A 29 -16.32 8.15 12.21
C GLY A 29 -15.92 7.52 10.89
N SER A 30 -16.06 8.20 9.75
CA SER A 30 -15.77 7.65 8.42
C SER A 30 -15.15 8.67 7.45
N ALA A 31 -14.63 8.21 6.33
CA ALA A 31 -14.12 9.10 5.28
C ALA A 31 -15.20 10.03 4.71
N TYR A 32 -16.46 9.56 4.65
CA TYR A 32 -17.59 10.39 4.25
C TYR A 32 -17.88 11.48 5.29
N ASP A 33 -17.83 11.16 6.59
CA ASP A 33 -18.06 12.14 7.66
C ASP A 33 -16.96 13.19 7.70
N VAL A 34 -15.70 12.81 7.46
CA VAL A 34 -14.59 13.75 7.26
C VAL A 34 -14.86 14.69 6.08
N TYR A 35 -15.34 14.14 4.95
CA TYR A 35 -15.69 14.95 3.78
C TYR A 35 -16.84 15.92 4.07
N SER A 36 -17.83 15.49 4.85
CA SER A 36 -19.03 16.28 5.17
C SER A 36 -18.80 17.31 6.28
N ALA A 37 -17.75 17.16 7.08
CA ALA A 37 -17.43 18.06 8.19
C ALA A 37 -17.19 19.50 7.72
N ASP A 38 -17.52 20.47 8.56
CA ASP A 38 -17.23 21.86 8.29
C ASP A 38 -15.73 22.19 8.53
N SER A 39 -15.29 23.33 7.99
CA SER A 39 -13.88 23.73 8.09
C SER A 39 -13.41 23.95 9.52
N ALA A 40 -14.30 24.44 10.40
CA ALA A 40 -13.97 24.71 11.80
C ALA A 40 -13.71 23.41 12.57
N ALA A 41 -14.53 22.36 12.34
CA ALA A 41 -14.34 21.05 12.93
C ALA A 41 -13.04 20.38 12.43
N VAL A 42 -12.74 20.52 11.13
CA VAL A 42 -11.49 19.98 10.54
C VAL A 42 -10.27 20.68 11.14
N GLU A 43 -10.30 22.00 11.33
CA GLU A 43 -9.22 22.76 11.94
C GLU A 43 -9.02 22.39 13.42
N ALA A 44 -10.12 22.22 14.16
CA ALA A 44 -10.10 21.81 15.56
C ALA A 44 -9.55 20.38 15.79
N ALA A 45 -9.53 19.53 14.76
CA ALA A 45 -9.02 18.16 14.84
C ALA A 45 -7.50 18.05 15.08
N GLY A 46 -6.76 19.18 15.03
CA GLY A 46 -5.30 19.23 15.30
C GLY A 46 -4.49 18.36 14.35
N LEU A 47 -4.80 18.43 13.07
CA LEU A 47 -4.16 17.66 12.01
C LEU A 47 -2.76 18.22 11.65
N PRO A 48 -1.89 17.40 11.03
CA PRO A 48 -0.63 17.89 10.49
C PRO A 48 -0.84 19.05 9.52
N ALA A 49 0.11 19.99 9.50
CA ALA A 49 0.07 21.15 8.61
C ALA A 49 -0.17 20.74 7.15
N GLY A 50 -1.12 21.40 6.49
CA GLY A 50 -1.50 21.13 5.09
C GLY A 50 -2.53 20.03 4.90
N VAL A 51 -2.77 19.14 5.87
CA VAL A 51 -3.83 18.11 5.76
C VAL A 51 -5.21 18.75 5.87
N ALA A 52 -5.42 19.61 6.86
CA ALA A 52 -6.68 20.34 7.03
C ALA A 52 -7.06 21.16 5.77
N SER A 53 -6.09 21.87 5.18
CA SER A 53 -6.32 22.62 3.94
C SER A 53 -6.76 21.74 2.77
N ARG A 54 -6.16 20.53 2.62
CA ARG A 54 -6.55 19.59 1.57
C ARG A 54 -7.95 19.01 1.81
N ILE A 55 -8.28 18.68 3.06
CA ILE A 55 -9.61 18.23 3.44
C ILE A 55 -10.64 19.32 3.14
N ASN A 56 -10.36 20.58 3.48
CA ASN A 56 -11.26 21.71 3.23
C ASN A 56 -11.44 22.03 1.74
N GLY A 57 -10.49 21.64 0.89
CA GLY A 57 -10.59 21.78 -0.56
C GLY A 57 -11.69 20.94 -1.21
N LYS A 58 -12.08 19.83 -0.61
CA LYS A 58 -13.23 18.95 -0.96
C LYS A 58 -13.38 18.59 -2.45
N SER A 59 -12.33 18.70 -3.28
CA SER A 59 -12.39 18.25 -4.67
C SER A 59 -12.30 16.73 -4.76
N LEU A 60 -13.24 16.13 -5.45
CA LEU A 60 -13.29 14.69 -5.74
C LEU A 60 -12.72 14.34 -7.13
N ASP A 61 -12.38 15.31 -7.96
CA ASP A 61 -12.00 15.10 -9.37
C ASP A 61 -10.85 14.08 -9.51
N ARG A 62 -9.82 14.23 -8.66
CA ARG A 62 -8.68 13.33 -8.69
C ARG A 62 -9.05 11.93 -8.18
N ALA A 63 -9.91 11.82 -7.18
CA ALA A 63 -10.40 10.54 -6.67
C ALA A 63 -11.23 9.80 -7.72
N VAL A 64 -12.11 10.50 -8.44
CA VAL A 64 -12.87 9.97 -9.58
C VAL A 64 -11.92 9.42 -10.64
N ALA A 65 -10.95 10.23 -11.08
CA ALA A 65 -9.99 9.82 -12.11
C ALA A 65 -9.18 8.60 -11.72
N ILE A 66 -8.79 8.49 -10.44
CA ILE A 66 -8.07 7.32 -9.92
C ILE A 66 -8.97 6.08 -9.91
N MET A 67 -10.21 6.19 -9.44
CA MET A 67 -11.15 5.06 -9.42
C MET A 67 -11.44 4.55 -10.83
N ASP A 68 -11.65 5.45 -11.79
CA ASP A 68 -11.85 5.12 -13.19
C ASP A 68 -10.63 4.42 -13.79
N TYR A 69 -9.43 4.90 -13.47
CA TYR A 69 -8.19 4.24 -13.89
C TYR A 69 -8.08 2.85 -13.28
N CYS A 70 -8.28 2.71 -11.97
CA CYS A 70 -8.20 1.43 -11.27
C CYS A 70 -9.17 0.40 -11.85
N THR A 71 -10.41 0.82 -12.13
CA THR A 71 -11.43 -0.03 -12.76
C THR A 71 -10.97 -0.52 -14.13
N ARG A 72 -10.47 0.38 -14.98
CA ARG A 72 -9.98 0.01 -16.33
C ARG A 72 -8.72 -0.83 -16.30
N ALA A 73 -7.83 -0.59 -15.34
CA ALA A 73 -6.54 -1.28 -15.21
C ALA A 73 -6.60 -2.59 -14.40
N GLY A 74 -7.78 -2.96 -13.88
CA GLY A 74 -7.94 -4.13 -13.02
C GLY A 74 -7.15 -4.01 -11.71
N VAL A 75 -7.07 -2.78 -11.15
CA VAL A 75 -6.42 -2.50 -9.86
C VAL A 75 -7.48 -2.51 -8.78
N ALA A 76 -7.32 -3.38 -7.78
CA ALA A 76 -8.16 -3.37 -6.60
C ALA A 76 -7.72 -2.26 -5.63
N ILE A 77 -8.69 -1.65 -4.96
CA ILE A 77 -8.45 -0.65 -3.92
C ILE A 77 -8.93 -1.25 -2.60
N VAL A 78 -8.04 -1.33 -1.61
CA VAL A 78 -8.31 -1.96 -0.32
C VAL A 78 -7.91 -0.99 0.79
N THR A 79 -8.82 -0.77 1.74
CA THR A 79 -8.58 0.10 2.91
C THR A 79 -8.30 -0.72 4.15
N GLU A 80 -7.64 -0.13 5.13
CA GLU A 80 -7.47 -0.73 6.45
C GLU A 80 -8.83 -1.16 7.02
N GLY A 81 -8.90 -2.36 7.59
CA GLY A 81 -10.15 -2.94 8.12
C GLY A 81 -11.01 -3.68 7.10
N CYS A 82 -10.69 -3.64 5.80
CA CYS A 82 -11.38 -4.41 4.78
C CYS A 82 -10.75 -5.80 4.56
N ALA A 83 -11.56 -6.73 4.07
CA ALA A 83 -11.05 -8.03 3.63
C ALA A 83 -10.00 -7.85 2.52
N GLY A 84 -8.86 -8.52 2.65
CA GLY A 84 -7.73 -8.41 1.72
C GLY A 84 -6.68 -7.35 2.09
N TYR A 85 -6.92 -6.54 3.14
CA TYR A 85 -5.86 -5.70 3.70
C TYR A 85 -4.97 -6.56 4.60
N PRO A 86 -3.63 -6.58 4.40
CA PRO A 86 -2.72 -7.39 5.20
C PRO A 86 -2.74 -6.97 6.67
N LYS A 87 -3.06 -7.90 7.57
CA LYS A 87 -3.10 -7.62 9.01
C LYS A 87 -1.76 -7.19 9.57
N ARG A 88 -0.67 -7.73 9.00
CA ARG A 88 0.71 -7.36 9.37
C ARG A 88 1.01 -5.87 9.17
N LEU A 89 0.29 -5.19 8.28
CA LEU A 89 0.45 -3.74 8.09
C LEU A 89 -0.29 -2.92 9.15
N VAL A 90 -1.30 -3.49 9.82
CA VAL A 90 -2.06 -2.79 10.86
C VAL A 90 -1.20 -2.44 12.08
N ASP A 91 -0.22 -3.30 12.37
CA ASP A 91 0.60 -3.19 13.57
C ASP A 91 1.86 -2.33 13.40
N ILE A 92 2.14 -1.83 12.18
CA ILE A 92 3.27 -0.91 11.97
C ILE A 92 2.93 0.49 12.47
N ALA A 93 3.96 1.27 12.78
CA ALA A 93 3.81 2.61 13.37
C ALA A 93 2.98 3.59 12.51
N ASP A 94 3.03 3.45 11.20
CA ASP A 94 2.31 4.31 10.27
C ASP A 94 1.74 3.46 9.11
N PRO A 95 0.64 2.75 9.36
CA PRO A 95 0.04 1.89 8.36
C PRO A 95 -0.55 2.71 7.20
N PRO A 96 -0.35 2.30 5.95
CA PRO A 96 -1.01 2.94 4.83
C PRO A 96 -2.52 2.72 4.91
N TYR A 97 -3.28 3.82 4.93
CA TYR A 97 -4.74 3.74 4.99
C TYR A 97 -5.35 2.96 3.83
N LEU A 98 -4.74 3.07 2.63
CA LEU A 98 -5.27 2.52 1.40
C LEU A 98 -4.13 1.89 0.58
N LEU A 99 -4.40 0.72 0.00
CA LEU A 99 -3.52 0.01 -0.91
C LEU A 99 -4.14 -0.08 -2.30
N TYR A 100 -3.34 0.14 -3.33
CA TYR A 100 -3.66 -0.16 -4.72
C TYR A 100 -3.00 -1.48 -5.09
N ILE A 101 -3.79 -2.49 -5.40
CA ILE A 101 -3.29 -3.85 -5.66
C ILE A 101 -3.53 -4.19 -7.13
N ARG A 102 -2.45 -4.39 -7.86
CA ARG A 102 -2.49 -4.91 -9.22
C ARG A 102 -2.10 -6.38 -9.22
N GLY A 103 -2.97 -7.23 -9.75
CA GLY A 103 -2.77 -8.66 -9.74
C GLY A 103 -3.45 -9.32 -8.53
N ARG A 104 -2.91 -10.44 -8.07
CA ARG A 104 -3.50 -11.21 -6.99
C ARG A 104 -2.63 -11.12 -5.74
N MET A 105 -3.16 -10.51 -4.69
CA MET A 105 -2.52 -10.52 -3.37
C MET A 105 -2.59 -11.93 -2.79
N PRO A 106 -1.45 -12.55 -2.43
CA PRO A 106 -1.47 -13.80 -1.68
C PRO A 106 -2.03 -13.56 -0.26
N ASP A 107 -2.43 -14.62 0.42
CA ASP A 107 -2.73 -14.55 1.86
C ASP A 107 -1.41 -14.39 2.64
N ILE A 108 -0.88 -13.16 2.61
CA ILE A 108 0.43 -12.83 3.18
C ILE A 108 0.48 -13.02 4.69
N ASP A 109 -0.67 -13.00 5.35
CA ASP A 109 -0.77 -13.18 6.81
C ASP A 109 -0.56 -14.64 7.23
N SER A 110 -0.95 -15.58 6.37
CA SER A 110 -0.81 -17.04 6.60
C SER A 110 0.46 -17.62 5.99
N CYS A 111 1.13 -16.89 5.08
CA CYS A 111 2.34 -17.36 4.41
C CYS A 111 3.61 -16.92 5.13
N VAL A 112 4.67 -17.74 5.02
CA VAL A 112 6.02 -17.26 5.30
C VAL A 112 6.45 -16.34 4.17
N SER A 113 6.93 -15.15 4.51
CA SER A 113 7.41 -14.17 3.54
C SER A 113 8.75 -13.61 3.95
N VAL A 114 9.60 -13.32 2.98
CA VAL A 114 10.94 -12.75 3.18
C VAL A 114 11.10 -11.53 2.26
N SER A 115 11.51 -10.41 2.85
CA SER A 115 11.87 -9.22 2.08
C SER A 115 13.29 -9.34 1.55
N VAL A 116 13.46 -9.20 0.22
CA VAL A 116 14.76 -9.17 -0.43
C VAL A 116 14.93 -7.81 -1.09
N VAL A 117 15.85 -7.02 -0.53
CA VAL A 117 16.12 -5.65 -0.97
C VAL A 117 17.62 -5.43 -1.12
N GLY A 118 18.01 -4.53 -2.02
CA GLY A 118 19.41 -4.24 -2.19
C GLY A 118 19.72 -3.13 -3.19
N THR A 119 20.98 -3.03 -3.54
CA THR A 119 21.48 -1.98 -4.43
C THR A 119 20.90 -2.08 -5.86
N ARG A 120 20.69 -0.92 -6.46
CA ARG A 120 20.32 -0.81 -7.89
C ARG A 120 21.50 -1.14 -8.82
N SER A 121 22.74 -0.90 -8.34
CA SER A 121 24.00 -1.24 -9.05
C SER A 121 24.63 -2.44 -8.36
N MET A 122 24.23 -3.63 -8.76
CA MET A 122 24.68 -4.88 -8.16
C MET A 122 25.94 -5.43 -8.84
N SER A 123 26.80 -6.08 -8.05
CA SER A 123 27.90 -6.90 -8.58
C SER A 123 27.37 -8.24 -9.12
N GLU A 124 28.18 -8.91 -9.96
CA GLU A 124 27.84 -10.26 -10.45
C GLU A 124 27.71 -11.28 -9.29
N TYR A 125 28.47 -11.11 -8.23
CA TYR A 125 28.34 -11.91 -7.02
C TYR A 125 26.98 -11.65 -6.33
N GLY A 126 26.63 -10.38 -6.13
CA GLY A 126 25.35 -9.98 -5.53
C GLY A 126 24.15 -10.50 -6.33
N LYS A 127 24.20 -10.36 -7.66
CA LYS A 127 23.18 -10.89 -8.57
C LYS A 127 22.98 -12.40 -8.40
N ARG A 128 24.07 -13.19 -8.49
CA ARG A 128 24.00 -14.64 -8.36
C ARG A 128 23.49 -15.08 -6.98
N THR A 129 23.94 -14.42 -5.93
CA THR A 129 23.56 -14.73 -4.56
C THR A 129 22.08 -14.41 -4.31
N ALA A 130 21.62 -13.23 -4.71
CA ALA A 130 20.23 -12.85 -4.57
C ALA A 130 19.31 -13.78 -5.37
N TYR A 131 19.70 -14.12 -6.61
CA TYR A 131 18.94 -15.06 -7.44
C TYR A 131 18.83 -16.43 -6.75
N LYS A 132 19.96 -17.01 -6.34
CA LYS A 132 19.99 -18.34 -5.70
C LYS A 132 19.13 -18.39 -4.46
N ILE A 133 19.32 -17.44 -3.53
CA ILE A 133 18.56 -17.39 -2.27
C ILE A 133 17.07 -17.24 -2.54
N SER A 134 16.69 -16.30 -3.41
CA SER A 134 15.28 -16.06 -3.69
C SER A 134 14.61 -17.23 -4.42
N TYR A 135 15.33 -17.89 -5.32
CA TYR A 135 14.85 -19.10 -6.00
C TYR A 135 14.60 -20.24 -5.00
N GLU A 136 15.61 -20.55 -4.15
CA GLU A 136 15.51 -21.64 -3.18
C GLU A 136 14.40 -21.39 -2.14
N LEU A 137 14.29 -20.18 -1.64
CA LEU A 137 13.21 -19.79 -0.72
C LEU A 137 11.84 -19.90 -1.41
N SER A 138 11.71 -19.41 -2.61
CA SER A 138 10.45 -19.44 -3.36
C SER A 138 10.06 -20.87 -3.73
N ALA A 139 11.01 -21.72 -4.13
CA ALA A 139 10.79 -23.14 -4.37
C ALA A 139 10.32 -23.89 -3.10
N ALA A 140 10.72 -23.42 -1.92
CA ALA A 140 10.25 -23.92 -0.63
C ALA A 140 8.89 -23.33 -0.18
N GLY A 141 8.21 -22.54 -1.04
CA GLY A 141 6.89 -21.94 -0.76
C GLY A 141 6.92 -20.61 -0.02
N VAL A 142 8.10 -20.00 0.14
CA VAL A 142 8.23 -18.67 0.77
C VAL A 142 7.86 -17.58 -0.25
N VAL A 143 7.04 -16.63 0.17
CA VAL A 143 6.70 -15.44 -0.65
C VAL A 143 7.86 -14.45 -0.60
N ILE A 144 8.36 -14.05 -1.78
CA ILE A 144 9.39 -13.02 -1.89
C ILE A 144 8.74 -11.64 -2.01
N VAL A 145 9.09 -10.75 -1.09
CA VAL A 145 8.60 -9.36 -1.08
C VAL A 145 9.76 -8.43 -1.45
N SER A 146 9.54 -7.50 -2.37
CA SER A 146 10.60 -6.59 -2.83
C SER A 146 10.04 -5.26 -3.32
N GLY A 147 10.87 -4.22 -3.42
CA GLY A 147 10.48 -2.89 -3.89
C GLY A 147 10.39 -2.74 -5.40
N MET A 148 10.51 -3.81 -6.18
CA MET A 148 10.48 -3.82 -7.65
C MET A 148 11.48 -2.86 -8.32
N ALA A 149 12.52 -2.44 -7.60
CA ALA A 149 13.56 -1.59 -8.14
C ALA A 149 14.49 -2.36 -9.09
N LEU A 150 15.23 -1.63 -9.94
CA LEU A 150 16.32 -2.25 -10.68
C LEU A 150 17.38 -2.82 -9.72
N GLY A 151 18.11 -3.86 -10.14
CA GLY A 151 19.16 -4.47 -9.33
C GLY A 151 18.69 -5.67 -8.51
N ILE A 152 19.04 -5.74 -7.25
CA ILE A 152 18.77 -6.91 -6.39
C ILE A 152 17.26 -7.21 -6.32
N ASP A 153 16.43 -6.20 -6.22
CA ASP A 153 14.99 -6.35 -6.10
C ASP A 153 14.40 -7.08 -7.32
N SER A 154 14.75 -6.62 -8.53
CA SER A 154 14.26 -7.26 -9.76
C SER A 154 14.79 -8.69 -9.93
N VAL A 155 16.04 -8.94 -9.52
CA VAL A 155 16.61 -10.28 -9.54
C VAL A 155 15.87 -11.23 -8.62
N ALA A 156 15.53 -10.76 -7.40
CA ALA A 156 14.79 -11.55 -6.43
C ALA A 156 13.37 -11.88 -6.93
N ALA A 157 12.69 -10.90 -7.52
CA ALA A 157 11.35 -11.11 -8.08
C ALA A 157 11.38 -12.10 -9.27
N CYS A 158 12.34 -11.96 -10.21
CA CYS A 158 12.51 -12.90 -11.31
C CYS A 158 12.80 -14.32 -10.81
N ALA A 159 13.72 -14.46 -9.85
CA ALA A 159 14.06 -15.76 -9.27
C ALA A 159 12.86 -16.46 -8.63
N ALA A 160 11.99 -15.69 -7.95
CA ALA A 160 10.76 -16.23 -7.38
C ALA A 160 9.79 -16.74 -8.46
N LEU A 161 9.65 -16.01 -9.56
CA LEU A 161 8.83 -16.41 -10.70
C LEU A 161 9.42 -17.64 -11.42
N ASP A 162 10.73 -17.68 -11.63
CA ASP A 162 11.44 -18.82 -12.25
C ASP A 162 11.30 -20.10 -11.41
N ALA A 163 11.18 -19.98 -10.09
CA ALA A 163 10.89 -21.08 -9.18
C ALA A 163 9.41 -21.52 -9.21
N GLY A 164 8.54 -20.85 -9.97
CA GLY A 164 7.10 -21.10 -9.97
C GLY A 164 6.38 -20.64 -8.70
N GLY A 165 7.02 -19.82 -7.89
CA GLY A 165 6.48 -19.33 -6.63
C GLY A 165 5.80 -17.97 -6.73
N THR A 166 5.68 -17.29 -5.60
CA THR A 166 4.94 -16.02 -5.48
C THR A 166 5.87 -14.89 -5.09
N THR A 167 5.73 -13.75 -5.75
CA THR A 167 6.40 -12.50 -5.37
C THR A 167 5.40 -11.36 -5.22
N VAL A 168 5.68 -10.46 -4.28
CA VAL A 168 4.92 -9.22 -4.05
C VAL A 168 5.87 -8.05 -4.25
N ALA A 169 5.46 -7.12 -5.10
CA ALA A 169 6.19 -5.89 -5.38
C ALA A 169 5.50 -4.70 -4.67
N VAL A 170 6.30 -3.89 -3.96
CA VAL A 170 5.81 -2.74 -3.18
C VAL A 170 6.35 -1.43 -3.76
#